data_eacae8a04b8371298517e2ae6ba2cf3c
#
_entry.id   eacae8a04b8371298517e2ae6ba2cf3c
#
_cell.length_a   1.000
_cell.length_b   1.000
_cell.length_c   1.000
_cell.angle_alpha   90.00
_cell.angle_beta   90.00
_cell.angle_gamma   90.00
#
_symmetry.space_group_name_H-M   'P 1'
#
loop_
_entity.id
_entity.type
_entity.pdbx_description
1 polymer ?
#
loop_
_entity_poly.entity_id
_entity_poly.type
_entity_poly.pdbx_seq_one_letter_code
_entity_poly.pdbx_strand_id
1 'polypeptide(L)'
;ILTHMGFQVCPLPTAILSAHSEYKDFRSLDLTDYMESFISHWKELQLQFDAIYTGYLASVKQMSIVSDFFAHFKNDQNFILVDPVLGDHGELYSSMTPDMVEGMRKLCSQAKVITPNLTEAAFLLGRNPQQEISVETAVQWCKQLSELGPEHVIITSAPGSNAKNVATLAYNRLDQRTWRVLCDYIPASYPGTGDAFASVITGCMLNGDSLPEALDRAVHFINMGIKATFGHAHNPLDGMNQEKVLHYLNEPLPYYKYELVETNEKI
;
A
#
# COMPACT_ATOMS: atom_id res chain seq x y z
N ILE A 1 9.20 -9.83 -3.70
CA ILE A 1 7.89 -9.96 -4.38
C ILE A 1 8.04 -9.55 -5.84
N LEU A 2 8.24 -8.29 -6.17
CA LEU A 2 8.28 -7.80 -7.55
C LEU A 2 9.28 -8.56 -8.43
N THR A 3 10.49 -8.83 -7.93
CA THR A 3 11.49 -9.64 -8.65
C THR A 3 10.98 -11.06 -8.90
N HIS A 4 10.28 -11.66 -7.94
CA HIS A 4 9.67 -12.99 -8.10
C HIS A 4 8.55 -12.99 -9.14
N MET A 5 7.83 -11.87 -9.29
CA MET A 5 6.82 -11.67 -10.34
C MET A 5 7.40 -11.34 -11.73
N GLY A 6 8.74 -11.33 -11.88
CA GLY A 6 9.43 -11.14 -13.15
C GLY A 6 9.87 -9.70 -13.48
N PHE A 7 9.78 -8.78 -12.53
CA PHE A 7 10.15 -7.37 -12.74
C PHE A 7 11.57 -7.08 -12.27
N GLN A 8 12.28 -6.26 -13.05
CA GLN A 8 13.55 -5.67 -12.62
C GLN A 8 13.27 -4.53 -11.65
N VAL A 9 13.75 -4.65 -10.42
CA VAL A 9 13.55 -3.62 -9.39
C VAL A 9 14.79 -2.74 -9.29
N CYS A 10 14.57 -1.42 -9.32
CA CYS A 10 15.60 -0.41 -9.12
C CYS A 10 15.31 0.32 -7.78
N PRO A 11 15.91 -0.09 -6.66
CA PRO A 11 15.60 0.47 -5.36
C PRO A 11 16.27 1.83 -5.16
N LEU A 12 15.49 2.83 -4.69
CA LEU A 12 16.00 4.07 -4.12
C LEU A 12 15.88 3.97 -2.59
N PRO A 13 16.97 3.63 -1.87
CA PRO A 13 16.89 3.46 -0.44
C PRO A 13 16.70 4.82 0.25
N THR A 14 15.68 4.90 1.12
CA THR A 14 15.35 6.09 1.92
C THR A 14 15.97 6.02 3.32
N ALA A 15 16.05 4.81 3.88
CA ALA A 15 16.69 4.52 5.13
C ALA A 15 17.15 3.05 5.19
N ILE A 16 18.13 2.76 6.02
CA ILE A 16 18.54 1.40 6.37
C ILE A 16 18.31 1.23 7.87
N LEU A 17 17.55 0.22 8.24
CA LEU A 17 17.24 -0.11 9.62
C LEU A 17 17.86 -1.45 9.99
N SER A 18 18.41 -1.55 11.22
CA SER A 18 18.95 -2.81 11.75
C SER A 18 17.85 -3.84 12.03
N ALA A 19 16.65 -3.36 12.32
CA ALA A 19 15.39 -4.08 12.48
C ALA A 19 14.25 -3.08 12.26
N HIS A 20 13.01 -3.54 12.08
CA HIS A 20 11.88 -2.61 11.97
C HIS A 20 11.59 -1.88 13.30
N SER A 21 10.80 -0.81 13.24
CA SER A 21 10.62 0.16 14.34
C SER A 21 9.94 -0.38 15.61
N GLU A 22 9.31 -1.56 15.56
CA GLU A 22 8.73 -2.20 16.75
C GLU A 22 9.77 -2.91 17.64
N TYR A 23 10.98 -3.17 17.09
CA TYR A 23 12.07 -3.67 17.92
C TYR A 23 12.64 -2.54 18.79
N LYS A 24 12.80 -2.84 20.08
CA LYS A 24 13.42 -1.89 21.01
C LYS A 24 14.87 -1.57 20.59
N ASP A 25 15.23 -0.30 20.67
CA ASP A 25 16.60 0.20 20.42
C ASP A 25 17.14 -0.14 19.00
N PHE A 26 16.27 -0.27 17.99
CA PHE A 26 16.72 -0.42 16.61
C PHE A 26 17.63 0.75 16.19
N ARG A 27 18.53 0.49 15.25
CA ARG A 27 19.40 1.51 14.66
C ARG A 27 18.92 1.85 13.27
N SER A 28 18.97 3.12 12.91
CA SER A 28 18.61 3.58 11.57
C SER A 28 19.70 4.48 11.00
N LEU A 29 19.89 4.37 9.69
CA LEU A 29 20.70 5.27 8.88
C LEU A 29 19.77 5.96 7.89
N ASP A 30 19.61 7.27 8.04
CA ASP A 30 18.86 8.10 7.08
C ASP A 30 19.72 8.32 5.82
N LEU A 31 19.13 8.09 4.64
CA LEU A 31 19.80 8.21 3.36
C LEU A 31 19.36 9.43 2.56
N THR A 32 18.67 10.39 3.18
CA THR A 32 18.15 11.60 2.52
C THR A 32 19.20 12.31 1.68
N ASP A 33 20.41 12.47 2.21
CA ASP A 33 21.49 13.21 1.53
C ASP A 33 22.06 12.48 0.30
N TYR A 34 21.79 11.18 0.17
CA TYR A 34 22.24 10.37 -0.97
C TYR A 34 21.17 10.27 -2.06
N MET A 35 19.90 10.44 -1.74
CA MET A 35 18.78 10.26 -2.68
C MET A 35 18.93 11.15 -3.93
N GLU A 36 19.20 12.43 -3.73
CA GLU A 36 19.35 13.40 -4.83
C GLU A 36 20.49 13.03 -5.79
N SER A 37 21.62 12.54 -5.24
CA SER A 37 22.77 12.14 -6.05
C SER A 37 22.47 10.89 -6.87
N PHE A 38 21.74 9.92 -6.32
CA PHE A 38 21.30 8.71 -7.04
C PHE A 38 20.32 9.06 -8.14
N ILE A 39 19.34 9.92 -7.86
CA ILE A 39 18.35 10.39 -8.82
C ILE A 39 19.05 11.18 -9.95
N SER A 40 20.02 12.05 -9.64
CA SER A 40 20.80 12.80 -10.64
C SER A 40 21.52 11.84 -11.60
N HIS A 41 22.18 10.82 -11.06
CA HIS A 41 22.84 9.83 -11.89
C HIS A 41 21.86 9.02 -12.75
N TRP A 42 20.68 8.67 -12.23
CA TRP A 42 19.65 8.00 -13.04
C TRP A 42 19.13 8.87 -14.18
N LYS A 43 19.03 10.19 -13.97
CA LYS A 43 18.71 11.16 -15.02
C LYS A 43 19.80 11.21 -16.10
N GLU A 44 21.08 11.22 -15.68
CA GLU A 44 22.24 11.18 -16.62
C GLU A 44 22.25 9.89 -17.44
N LEU A 45 21.89 8.76 -16.83
CA LEU A 45 21.76 7.47 -17.50
C LEU A 45 20.49 7.36 -18.37
N GLN A 46 19.61 8.36 -18.33
CA GLN A 46 18.33 8.39 -19.05
C GLN A 46 17.44 7.16 -18.76
N LEU A 47 17.45 6.70 -17.50
CA LEU A 47 16.63 5.55 -17.12
C LEU A 47 15.14 5.82 -17.33
N GLN A 48 14.41 4.77 -17.67
CA GLN A 48 12.96 4.77 -17.79
C GLN A 48 12.38 3.73 -16.82
N PHE A 49 11.22 4.01 -16.29
CA PHE A 49 10.53 3.13 -15.33
C PHE A 49 9.11 2.86 -15.82
N ASP A 50 8.70 1.61 -15.81
CA ASP A 50 7.31 1.21 -16.14
C ASP A 50 6.35 1.49 -14.97
N ALA A 51 6.88 1.48 -13.73
CA ALA A 51 6.15 1.90 -12.54
C ALA A 51 7.10 2.55 -11.52
N ILE A 52 6.52 3.41 -10.68
CA ILE A 52 7.18 3.97 -9.50
C ILE A 52 6.33 3.62 -8.28
N TYR A 53 6.94 2.94 -7.32
CA TYR A 53 6.28 2.57 -6.07
C TYR A 53 7.01 3.19 -4.89
N THR A 54 6.28 3.84 -3.99
CA THR A 54 6.82 4.39 -2.74
C THR A 54 6.15 3.75 -1.53
N GLY A 55 6.96 3.42 -0.54
CA GLY A 55 6.54 3.02 0.80
C GLY A 55 7.01 4.04 1.85
N TYR A 56 7.70 3.57 2.89
CA TYR A 56 8.16 4.40 4.00
C TYR A 56 9.09 5.53 3.57
N LEU A 57 8.76 6.75 4.00
CA LEU A 57 9.57 7.97 3.85
C LEU A 57 9.81 8.58 5.24
N ALA A 58 11.06 8.86 5.57
CA ALA A 58 11.46 9.25 6.90
C ALA A 58 11.30 10.75 7.23
N SER A 59 11.03 11.60 6.23
CA SER A 59 10.95 13.04 6.43
C SER A 59 10.19 13.76 5.31
N VAL A 60 9.74 14.99 5.61
CA VAL A 60 9.16 15.90 4.60
C VAL A 60 10.14 16.19 3.47
N LYS A 61 11.46 16.25 3.78
CA LYS A 61 12.50 16.43 2.74
C LYS A 61 12.52 15.26 1.76
N GLN A 62 12.45 14.02 2.26
CA GLN A 62 12.35 12.86 1.38
C GLN A 62 11.08 12.88 0.52
N MET A 63 9.93 13.29 1.09
CA MET A 63 8.69 13.45 0.33
C MET A 63 8.82 14.49 -0.79
N SER A 64 9.53 15.59 -0.54
CA SER A 64 9.82 16.60 -1.58
C SER A 64 10.70 16.03 -2.69
N ILE A 65 11.78 15.32 -2.34
CA ILE A 65 12.68 14.67 -3.30
C ILE A 65 11.90 13.66 -4.16
N VAL A 66 11.02 12.88 -3.56
CA VAL A 66 10.18 11.90 -4.27
C VAL A 66 9.15 12.60 -5.17
N SER A 67 8.57 13.73 -4.75
CA SER A 67 7.70 14.53 -5.60
C SER A 67 8.42 15.06 -6.85
N ASP A 68 9.66 15.54 -6.69
CA ASP A 68 10.49 15.97 -7.82
C ASP A 68 10.89 14.80 -8.72
N PHE A 69 11.11 13.62 -8.14
CA PHE A 69 11.32 12.37 -8.87
C PHE A 69 10.11 12.02 -9.72
N PHE A 70 8.89 12.08 -9.17
CA PHE A 70 7.65 11.87 -9.91
C PHE A 70 7.53 12.85 -11.08
N ALA A 71 7.75 14.14 -10.83
CA ALA A 71 7.66 15.17 -11.85
C ALA A 71 8.60 14.94 -13.03
N HIS A 72 9.76 14.30 -12.80
CA HIS A 72 10.74 14.01 -13.85
C HIS A 72 10.48 12.70 -14.58
N PHE A 73 10.15 11.62 -13.86
CA PHE A 73 10.07 10.27 -14.44
C PHE A 73 8.65 9.83 -14.79
N LYS A 74 7.61 10.58 -14.36
CA LYS A 74 6.24 10.31 -14.75
C LYS A 74 6.05 10.55 -16.26
N ASN A 75 5.39 9.61 -16.92
CA ASN A 75 4.99 9.71 -18.31
C ASN A 75 3.62 9.02 -18.52
N ASP A 76 3.09 9.07 -19.74
CA ASP A 76 1.75 8.53 -20.05
C ASP A 76 1.67 6.99 -19.99
N GLN A 77 2.81 6.31 -19.98
CA GLN A 77 2.87 4.83 -20.02
C GLN A 77 3.13 4.19 -18.66
N ASN A 78 3.77 4.92 -17.72
CA ASN A 78 4.03 4.41 -16.38
C ASN A 78 2.91 4.77 -15.42
N PHE A 79 2.87 4.07 -14.28
CA PHE A 79 2.01 4.46 -13.19
C PHE A 79 2.79 4.65 -11.89
N ILE A 80 2.23 5.49 -11.02
CA ILE A 80 2.77 5.74 -9.68
C ILE A 80 1.83 5.11 -8.67
N LEU A 81 2.37 4.24 -7.81
CA LEU A 81 1.70 3.75 -6.63
C LEU A 81 2.33 4.37 -5.38
N VAL A 82 1.52 4.95 -4.52
CA VAL A 82 1.93 5.47 -3.21
C VAL A 82 1.27 4.63 -2.12
N ASP A 83 2.08 3.93 -1.36
CA ASP A 83 1.68 3.35 -0.08
C ASP A 83 1.92 4.40 1.00
N PRO A 84 0.85 5.01 1.56
CA PRO A 84 0.99 6.20 2.41
C PRO A 84 1.33 5.83 3.85
N VAL A 85 2.47 5.22 4.06
CA VAL A 85 2.93 4.72 5.37
C VAL A 85 3.01 5.87 6.38
N LEU A 86 1.97 5.99 7.22
CA LEU A 86 1.83 7.04 8.23
C LEU A 86 1.58 6.49 9.64
N GLY A 87 0.82 5.41 9.77
CA GLY A 87 0.42 4.87 11.06
C GLY A 87 -0.51 3.68 10.96
N ASP A 88 -0.87 3.12 12.09
CA ASP A 88 -1.81 2.01 12.22
C ASP A 88 -2.52 2.05 13.57
N HIS A 89 -3.58 1.23 13.74
CA HIS A 89 -4.36 1.13 14.97
C HIS A 89 -4.86 2.48 15.53
N GLY A 90 -5.16 3.44 14.66
CA GLY A 90 -5.67 4.75 15.03
C GLY A 90 -4.60 5.77 15.47
N GLU A 91 -3.31 5.45 15.31
CA GLU A 91 -2.20 6.30 15.74
C GLU A 91 -1.16 6.47 14.63
N LEU A 92 -0.48 7.63 14.61
CA LEU A 92 0.71 7.82 13.77
C LEU A 92 1.87 7.01 14.34
N TYR A 93 2.73 6.49 13.47
CA TYR A 93 4.01 5.96 13.91
C TYR A 93 4.84 7.03 14.60
N SER A 94 5.68 6.65 15.55
CA SER A 94 6.46 7.56 16.38
C SER A 94 7.39 8.50 15.59
N SER A 95 7.75 8.13 14.37
CA SER A 95 8.55 8.94 13.45
C SER A 95 7.72 9.92 12.60
N MET A 96 6.38 9.82 12.60
CA MET A 96 5.51 10.62 11.75
C MET A 96 5.02 11.89 12.45
N THR A 97 4.91 12.97 11.69
CA THR A 97 4.47 14.29 12.16
C THR A 97 3.28 14.79 11.34
N PRO A 98 2.51 15.78 11.82
CA PRO A 98 1.43 16.40 11.03
C PRO A 98 1.91 16.95 9.68
N ASP A 99 3.12 17.52 9.61
CA ASP A 99 3.69 18.02 8.35
C ASP A 99 3.95 16.89 7.35
N MET A 100 4.31 15.70 7.85
CA MET A 100 4.47 14.52 7.01
C MET A 100 3.13 13.99 6.48
N VAL A 101 2.06 14.11 7.25
CA VAL A 101 0.69 13.80 6.75
C VAL A 101 0.34 14.69 5.56
N GLU A 102 0.63 15.99 5.66
CA GLU A 102 0.39 16.93 4.56
C GLU A 102 1.29 16.65 3.35
N GLY A 103 2.56 16.32 3.58
CA GLY A 103 3.50 15.89 2.54
C GLY A 103 3.02 14.63 1.83
N MET A 104 2.55 13.63 2.58
CA MET A 104 2.02 12.39 2.05
C MET A 104 0.73 12.62 1.23
N ARG A 105 -0.15 13.51 1.68
CA ARG A 105 -1.35 13.91 0.92
C ARG A 105 -0.97 14.46 -0.46
N LYS A 106 0.10 15.27 -0.53
CA LYS A 106 0.61 15.80 -1.81
C LYS A 106 1.20 14.70 -2.70
N LEU A 107 1.89 13.72 -2.13
CA LEU A 107 2.37 12.56 -2.91
C LEU A 107 1.21 11.73 -3.44
N CYS A 108 0.22 11.42 -2.59
CA CYS A 108 -0.99 10.70 -2.99
C CYS A 108 -1.72 11.38 -4.15
N SER A 109 -1.76 12.72 -4.19
CA SER A 109 -2.42 13.46 -5.28
C SER A 109 -1.74 13.28 -6.65
N GLN A 110 -0.49 12.85 -6.69
CA GLN A 110 0.29 12.60 -7.91
C GLN A 110 0.24 11.13 -8.35
N ALA A 111 -0.26 10.25 -7.48
CA ALA A 111 -0.32 8.83 -7.72
C ALA A 111 -1.49 8.44 -8.63
N LYS A 112 -1.35 7.33 -9.33
CA LYS A 112 -2.47 6.62 -9.97
C LYS A 112 -3.19 5.72 -8.98
N VAL A 113 -2.43 5.08 -8.09
CA VAL A 113 -2.93 4.13 -7.08
C VAL A 113 -2.43 4.52 -5.71
N ILE A 114 -3.30 4.45 -4.70
CA ILE A 114 -2.90 4.55 -3.28
C ILE A 114 -3.45 3.37 -2.49
N THR A 115 -2.70 2.93 -1.46
CA THR A 115 -3.02 1.72 -0.67
C THR A 115 -3.14 1.98 0.85
N PRO A 116 -3.84 3.04 1.30
CA PRO A 116 -3.93 3.33 2.72
C PRO A 116 -4.63 2.22 3.51
N ASN A 117 -4.20 2.00 4.77
CA ASN A 117 -5.05 1.37 5.77
C ASN A 117 -6.10 2.37 6.29
N LEU A 118 -7.01 1.94 7.17
CA LEU A 118 -8.06 2.85 7.69
C LEU A 118 -7.51 4.03 8.49
N THR A 119 -6.44 3.83 9.23
CA THR A 119 -5.78 4.89 10.01
C THR A 119 -5.21 5.95 9.09
N GLU A 120 -4.50 5.52 8.08
CA GLU A 120 -3.90 6.39 7.06
C GLU A 120 -4.96 7.12 6.25
N ALA A 121 -6.03 6.42 5.84
CA ALA A 121 -7.18 7.03 5.16
C ALA A 121 -7.81 8.14 6.00
N ALA A 122 -7.97 7.92 7.31
CA ALA A 122 -8.50 8.92 8.22
C ALA A 122 -7.58 10.16 8.30
N PHE A 123 -6.26 9.97 8.46
CA PHE A 123 -5.31 11.08 8.49
C PHE A 123 -5.28 11.86 7.17
N LEU A 124 -5.26 11.17 6.03
CA LEU A 124 -5.30 11.80 4.71
C LEU A 124 -6.57 12.62 4.48
N LEU A 125 -7.70 12.19 5.06
CA LEU A 125 -8.98 12.92 4.99
C LEU A 125 -9.19 13.93 6.12
N GLY A 126 -8.27 14.02 7.09
CA GLY A 126 -8.44 14.88 8.28
C GLY A 126 -9.60 14.43 9.18
N ARG A 127 -9.83 13.12 9.27
CA ARG A 127 -10.85 12.46 10.11
C ARG A 127 -10.24 11.94 11.41
N ASN A 128 -11.09 11.60 12.37
CA ASN A 128 -10.64 10.94 13.58
C ASN A 128 -10.26 9.47 13.26
N PRO A 129 -8.98 9.06 13.40
CA PRO A 129 -8.54 7.71 13.06
C PRO A 129 -9.02 6.64 14.04
N GLN A 130 -9.51 7.03 15.22
CA GLN A 130 -10.05 6.12 16.24
C GLN A 130 -11.56 5.92 16.13
N GLN A 131 -12.20 6.55 15.17
CA GLN A 131 -13.63 6.41 14.95
C GLN A 131 -13.94 5.03 14.36
N GLU A 132 -14.82 4.29 15.00
CA GLU A 132 -15.42 3.11 14.35
C GLU A 132 -16.28 3.55 13.16
N ILE A 133 -16.09 2.90 12.04
CA ILE A 133 -16.80 3.23 10.80
C ILE A 133 -17.50 1.99 10.23
N SER A 134 -18.55 2.22 9.47
CA SER A 134 -19.21 1.16 8.69
C SER A 134 -18.50 0.92 7.35
N VAL A 135 -18.86 -0.16 6.68
CA VAL A 135 -18.39 -0.44 5.30
C VAL A 135 -18.78 0.68 4.35
N GLU A 136 -19.99 1.22 4.48
CA GLU A 136 -20.48 2.33 3.66
C GLU A 136 -19.63 3.58 3.86
N THR A 137 -19.24 3.87 5.10
CA THR A 137 -18.33 4.97 5.40
C THR A 137 -16.95 4.74 4.77
N ALA A 138 -16.41 3.52 4.84
CA ALA A 138 -15.14 3.18 4.20
C ALA A 138 -15.21 3.34 2.66
N VAL A 139 -16.32 2.97 2.03
CA VAL A 139 -16.58 3.21 0.60
C VAL A 139 -16.60 4.72 0.29
N GLN A 140 -17.26 5.52 1.12
CA GLN A 140 -17.25 6.99 0.96
C GLN A 140 -15.82 7.56 1.11
N TRP A 141 -15.02 7.04 2.02
CA TRP A 141 -13.62 7.45 2.16
C TRP A 141 -12.79 7.10 0.92
N CYS A 142 -13.02 5.95 0.29
CA CYS A 142 -12.38 5.63 -1.00
C CYS A 142 -12.71 6.70 -2.05
N LYS A 143 -13.98 7.09 -2.18
CA LYS A 143 -14.42 8.12 -3.11
C LYS A 143 -13.76 9.47 -2.81
N GLN A 144 -13.78 9.92 -1.54
CA GLN A 144 -13.18 11.19 -1.11
C GLN A 144 -11.66 11.22 -1.33
N LEU A 145 -10.96 10.12 -1.05
CA LEU A 145 -9.52 10.03 -1.32
C LEU A 145 -9.22 10.11 -2.81
N SER A 146 -10.09 9.57 -3.67
CA SER A 146 -9.91 9.67 -5.12
C SER A 146 -10.06 11.10 -5.66
N GLU A 147 -10.79 11.98 -4.95
CA GLU A 147 -10.90 13.40 -5.27
C GLU A 147 -9.58 14.15 -5.06
N LEU A 148 -8.65 13.61 -4.26
CA LEU A 148 -7.31 14.17 -4.11
C LEU A 148 -6.44 14.01 -5.38
N GLY A 149 -6.79 13.07 -6.28
CA GLY A 149 -6.07 12.83 -7.54
C GLY A 149 -6.00 11.38 -8.00
N PRO A 150 -5.87 10.37 -7.11
CA PRO A 150 -5.71 8.98 -7.53
C PRO A 150 -6.88 8.47 -8.36
N GLU A 151 -6.55 7.64 -9.36
CA GLU A 151 -7.56 6.91 -10.15
C GLU A 151 -8.10 5.72 -9.37
N HIS A 152 -7.22 5.04 -8.62
CA HIS A 152 -7.55 3.86 -7.82
C HIS A 152 -7.19 4.12 -6.35
N VAL A 153 -8.16 3.87 -5.47
CA VAL A 153 -7.98 3.93 -4.02
C VAL A 153 -8.27 2.57 -3.42
N ILE A 154 -7.29 1.98 -2.75
CA ILE A 154 -7.43 0.68 -2.10
C ILE A 154 -7.31 0.88 -0.59
N ILE A 155 -8.41 0.72 0.15
CA ILE A 155 -8.39 0.76 1.62
C ILE A 155 -8.26 -0.65 2.16
N THR A 156 -7.16 -0.93 2.84
CA THR A 156 -6.94 -2.20 3.54
C THR A 156 -7.58 -2.19 4.92
N SER A 157 -7.86 -3.38 5.47
CA SER A 157 -8.39 -3.57 6.83
C SER A 157 -9.72 -2.85 7.12
N ALA A 158 -10.55 -2.64 6.09
CA ALA A 158 -11.89 -2.11 6.26
C ALA A 158 -12.79 -3.10 7.02
N PRO A 159 -13.88 -2.63 7.70
CA PRO A 159 -14.80 -3.52 8.35
C PRO A 159 -15.36 -4.58 7.40
N GLY A 160 -15.41 -5.81 7.86
CA GLY A 160 -16.07 -6.89 7.13
C GLY A 160 -17.59 -6.89 7.32
N SER A 161 -18.25 -7.92 6.80
CA SER A 161 -19.70 -8.12 6.99
C SER A 161 -20.07 -8.52 8.42
N ASN A 162 -19.11 -8.97 9.22
CA ASN A 162 -19.24 -9.33 10.62
C ASN A 162 -17.86 -9.33 11.32
N ALA A 163 -17.84 -9.53 12.63
CA ALA A 163 -16.61 -9.53 13.43
C ALA A 163 -15.60 -10.65 13.10
N LYS A 164 -15.95 -11.60 12.23
CA LYS A 164 -15.07 -12.73 11.85
C LYS A 164 -14.34 -12.51 10.55
N ASN A 165 -14.60 -11.40 9.86
CA ASN A 165 -13.93 -11.08 8.61
C ASN A 165 -13.54 -9.61 8.53
N VAL A 166 -12.56 -9.35 7.68
CA VAL A 166 -12.11 -8.02 7.29
C VAL A 166 -12.29 -7.87 5.79
N ALA A 167 -12.49 -6.64 5.35
CA ALA A 167 -12.62 -6.31 3.95
C ALA A 167 -11.39 -5.53 3.46
N THR A 168 -11.03 -5.74 2.20
CA THR A 168 -10.22 -4.79 1.46
C THR A 168 -11.09 -4.23 0.36
N LEU A 169 -11.16 -2.90 0.27
CA LEU A 169 -11.99 -2.17 -0.69
C LEU A 169 -11.10 -1.54 -1.75
N ALA A 170 -11.51 -1.59 -3.01
CA ALA A 170 -10.85 -0.90 -4.10
C ALA A 170 -11.86 -0.10 -4.92
N TYR A 171 -11.67 1.20 -5.00
CA TYR A 171 -12.49 2.11 -5.78
C TYR A 171 -11.75 2.55 -7.04
N ASN A 172 -12.45 2.50 -8.16
CA ASN A 172 -11.99 3.05 -9.44
C ASN A 172 -12.81 4.29 -9.78
N ARG A 173 -12.14 5.45 -9.85
CA ARG A 173 -12.76 6.74 -10.14
C ARG A 173 -13.30 6.84 -11.57
N LEU A 174 -12.71 6.12 -12.54
CA LEU A 174 -13.09 6.23 -13.94
C LEU A 174 -14.45 5.60 -14.23
N ASP A 175 -14.75 4.44 -13.62
CA ASP A 175 -16.02 3.74 -13.78
C ASP A 175 -16.93 3.83 -12.54
N GLN A 176 -16.43 4.49 -11.48
CA GLN A 176 -17.12 4.71 -10.20
C GLN A 176 -17.53 3.42 -9.47
N ARG A 177 -16.85 2.32 -9.78
CA ARG A 177 -17.10 1.02 -9.15
C ARG A 177 -16.25 0.82 -7.92
N THR A 178 -16.84 0.23 -6.89
CA THR A 178 -16.13 -0.23 -5.70
C THR A 178 -16.15 -1.75 -5.67
N TRP A 179 -14.98 -2.33 -5.56
CA TRP A 179 -14.78 -3.76 -5.41
C TRP A 179 -14.42 -4.08 -3.96
N ARG A 180 -14.81 -5.26 -3.51
CA ARG A 180 -14.51 -5.77 -2.17
C ARG A 180 -13.98 -7.19 -2.26
N VAL A 181 -12.97 -7.48 -1.44
CA VAL A 181 -12.55 -8.85 -1.11
C VAL A 181 -12.65 -9.03 0.39
N LEU A 182 -13.38 -10.07 0.80
CA LEU A 182 -13.51 -10.48 2.20
C LEU A 182 -12.51 -11.59 2.51
N CYS A 183 -11.84 -11.50 3.66
CA CYS A 183 -11.05 -12.60 4.19
C CYS A 183 -11.34 -12.82 5.68
N ASP A 184 -11.04 -14.03 6.16
CA ASP A 184 -11.19 -14.36 7.58
C ASP A 184 -10.29 -13.46 8.42
N TYR A 185 -10.83 -12.93 9.51
CA TYR A 185 -10.02 -12.23 10.51
C TYR A 185 -9.13 -13.23 11.23
N ILE A 186 -7.83 -13.01 11.18
CA ILE A 186 -6.84 -13.75 11.94
C ILE A 186 -6.31 -12.80 13.01
N PRO A 187 -6.37 -13.16 14.32
CA PRO A 187 -5.93 -12.28 15.40
C PRO A 187 -4.40 -12.24 15.51
N ALA A 188 -3.75 -11.81 14.45
CA ALA A 188 -2.31 -11.65 14.33
C ALA A 188 -2.00 -10.48 13.43
N SER A 189 -1.01 -9.67 13.81
CA SER A 189 -0.42 -8.61 13.02
C SER A 189 1.05 -8.94 12.77
N TYR A 190 1.49 -8.78 11.54
CA TYR A 190 2.87 -9.04 11.15
C TYR A 190 3.41 -7.82 10.38
N PRO A 191 4.55 -7.25 10.83
CA PRO A 191 5.22 -6.18 10.10
C PRO A 191 5.53 -6.57 8.64
N GLY A 192 5.42 -5.59 7.73
CA GLY A 192 5.71 -5.78 6.30
C GLY A 192 4.57 -6.34 5.46
N THR A 193 3.39 -6.60 6.04
CA THR A 193 2.21 -7.04 5.26
C THR A 193 1.69 -5.96 4.31
N GLY A 194 1.77 -4.67 4.70
CA GLY A 194 1.45 -3.51 3.85
C GLY A 194 2.37 -3.43 2.64
N ASP A 195 3.69 -3.47 2.87
CA ASP A 195 4.69 -3.45 1.80
C ASP A 195 4.51 -4.64 0.83
N ALA A 196 4.22 -5.82 1.38
CA ALA A 196 3.95 -7.01 0.58
C ALA A 196 2.67 -6.84 -0.27
N PHE A 197 1.60 -6.32 0.32
CA PHE A 197 0.34 -6.03 -0.36
C PHE A 197 0.53 -5.05 -1.52
N ALA A 198 1.13 -3.89 -1.25
CA ALA A 198 1.38 -2.86 -2.25
C ALA A 198 2.31 -3.37 -3.38
N SER A 199 3.31 -4.20 -3.05
CA SER A 199 4.17 -4.85 -4.03
C SER A 199 3.39 -5.79 -4.96
N VAL A 200 2.45 -6.61 -4.41
CA VAL A 200 1.63 -7.51 -5.23
C VAL A 200 0.68 -6.71 -6.13
N ILE A 201 0.02 -5.67 -5.61
CA ILE A 201 -0.82 -4.77 -6.43
C ILE A 201 0.01 -4.18 -7.58
N THR A 202 1.21 -3.67 -7.29
CA THR A 202 2.10 -3.10 -8.32
C THR A 202 2.42 -4.13 -9.41
N GLY A 203 2.82 -5.33 -9.01
CA GLY A 203 3.18 -6.39 -9.96
C GLY A 203 1.98 -6.86 -10.80
N CYS A 204 0.80 -7.03 -10.20
CA CYS A 204 -0.42 -7.41 -10.91
C CYS A 204 -0.82 -6.36 -11.96
N MET A 205 -0.80 -5.09 -11.58
CA MET A 205 -1.14 -4.01 -12.51
C MET A 205 -0.13 -3.88 -13.65
N LEU A 206 1.16 -4.12 -13.40
CA LEU A 206 2.20 -4.18 -14.44
C LEU A 206 1.99 -5.36 -15.39
N ASN A 207 1.46 -6.49 -14.90
CA ASN A 207 1.09 -7.64 -15.73
C ASN A 207 -0.21 -7.44 -16.52
N GLY A 208 -0.94 -6.33 -16.29
CA GLY A 208 -2.19 -6.02 -16.97
C GLY A 208 -3.43 -6.60 -16.32
N ASP A 209 -3.32 -7.11 -15.09
CA ASP A 209 -4.49 -7.55 -14.31
C ASP A 209 -5.44 -6.35 -14.05
N SER A 210 -6.73 -6.60 -14.09
CA SER A 210 -7.72 -5.60 -13.68
C SER A 210 -7.63 -5.28 -12.19
N LEU A 211 -8.14 -4.11 -11.77
CA LEU A 211 -8.14 -3.72 -10.36
C LEU A 211 -8.73 -4.79 -9.42
N PRO A 212 -9.90 -5.41 -9.69
CA PRO A 212 -10.43 -6.46 -8.82
C PRO A 212 -9.59 -7.75 -8.82
N GLU A 213 -8.95 -8.12 -9.93
CA GLU A 213 -8.04 -9.27 -9.99
C GLU A 213 -6.77 -9.02 -9.16
N ALA A 214 -6.16 -7.84 -9.32
CA ALA A 214 -5.01 -7.43 -8.52
C ALA A 214 -5.34 -7.41 -7.03
N LEU A 215 -6.52 -6.85 -6.66
CA LEU A 215 -7.01 -6.82 -5.30
C LEU A 215 -7.13 -8.23 -4.70
N ASP A 216 -7.77 -9.14 -5.42
CA ASP A 216 -8.01 -10.50 -4.95
C ASP A 216 -6.71 -11.28 -4.77
N ARG A 217 -5.78 -11.17 -5.72
CA ARG A 217 -4.45 -11.78 -5.62
C ARG A 217 -3.67 -11.26 -4.43
N ALA A 218 -3.66 -9.96 -4.20
CA ALA A 218 -2.95 -9.36 -3.08
C ALA A 218 -3.54 -9.80 -1.73
N VAL A 219 -4.86 -9.76 -1.57
CA VAL A 219 -5.54 -10.22 -0.35
C VAL A 219 -5.30 -11.71 -0.13
N HIS A 220 -5.38 -12.54 -1.19
CA HIS A 220 -5.12 -13.97 -1.11
C HIS A 220 -3.69 -14.26 -0.65
N PHE A 221 -2.71 -13.63 -1.26
CA PHE A 221 -1.30 -13.78 -0.91
C PHE A 221 -1.02 -13.43 0.56
N ILE A 222 -1.50 -12.27 1.02
CA ILE A 222 -1.33 -11.84 2.41
C ILE A 222 -2.03 -12.80 3.38
N ASN A 223 -3.27 -13.20 3.09
CA ASN A 223 -4.01 -14.11 3.96
C ASN A 223 -3.32 -15.47 4.08
N MET A 224 -2.79 -16.00 2.98
CA MET A 224 -2.02 -17.24 2.99
C MET A 224 -0.72 -17.10 3.79
N GLY A 225 0.01 -16.01 3.63
CA GLY A 225 1.23 -15.73 4.38
C GLY A 225 0.97 -15.63 5.88
N ILE A 226 -0.08 -14.89 6.27
CA ILE A 226 -0.50 -14.79 7.68
C ILE A 226 -0.88 -16.19 8.23
N LYS A 227 -1.70 -16.97 7.51
CA LYS A 227 -2.08 -18.34 7.93
C LYS A 227 -0.88 -19.26 8.05
N ALA A 228 0.04 -19.22 7.09
CA ALA A 228 1.26 -20.03 7.11
C ALA A 228 2.17 -19.66 8.28
N THR A 229 2.18 -18.40 8.72
CA THR A 229 2.95 -17.92 9.86
C THR A 229 2.26 -18.25 11.18
N PHE A 230 0.96 -17.94 11.30
CA PHE A 230 0.16 -18.12 12.50
C PHE A 230 0.07 -19.58 12.96
N GLY A 231 0.10 -20.54 12.04
CA GLY A 231 0.09 -21.97 12.32
C GLY A 231 1.39 -22.53 12.92
N HIS A 232 2.42 -21.71 13.08
CA HIS A 232 3.72 -22.10 13.64
C HIS A 232 4.08 -21.25 14.86
N ALA A 233 4.90 -21.82 15.77
CA ALA A 233 5.54 -21.05 16.82
C ALA A 233 6.54 -20.06 16.16
N HIS A 234 6.13 -18.83 15.99
CA HIS A 234 6.88 -17.77 15.32
C HIS A 234 6.80 -16.49 16.17
N ASN A 235 7.91 -15.77 16.27
CA ASN A 235 7.89 -14.47 16.90
C ASN A 235 7.16 -13.48 15.98
N PRO A 236 6.05 -12.85 16.39
CA PRO A 236 5.31 -11.92 15.53
C PRO A 236 6.17 -10.79 14.96
N LEU A 237 7.20 -10.37 15.71
CA LEU A 237 8.14 -9.32 15.26
C LEU A 237 9.02 -9.75 14.08
N ASP A 238 9.16 -11.04 13.78
CA ASP A 238 9.94 -11.48 12.62
C ASP A 238 9.19 -11.30 11.28
N GLY A 239 7.96 -10.79 11.36
CA GLY A 239 7.12 -10.54 10.20
C GLY A 239 6.43 -11.80 9.65
N MET A 240 5.76 -11.63 8.51
CA MET A 240 5.09 -12.72 7.81
C MET A 240 6.12 -13.62 7.08
N ASN A 241 5.99 -14.93 7.23
CA ASN A 241 6.84 -15.92 6.52
C ASN A 241 6.44 -16.02 5.04
N GLN A 242 6.78 -14.98 4.29
CA GLN A 242 6.38 -14.84 2.89
C GLN A 242 7.08 -15.85 1.96
N GLU A 243 8.26 -16.35 2.33
CA GLU A 243 9.05 -17.29 1.53
C GLU A 243 8.27 -18.59 1.25
N LYS A 244 7.41 -18.99 2.19
CA LYS A 244 6.57 -20.20 2.02
C LYS A 244 5.46 -20.01 0.99
N VAL A 245 5.08 -18.78 0.70
CA VAL A 245 3.91 -18.47 -0.15
C VAL A 245 4.27 -17.75 -1.44
N LEU A 246 5.52 -17.33 -1.64
CA LEU A 246 5.96 -16.62 -2.84
C LEU A 246 5.57 -17.32 -4.14
N HIS A 247 5.65 -18.65 -4.20
CA HIS A 247 5.33 -19.42 -5.40
C HIS A 247 3.88 -19.22 -5.88
N TYR A 248 2.95 -18.93 -4.97
CA TYR A 248 1.55 -18.67 -5.34
C TYR A 248 1.34 -17.40 -6.16
N LEU A 249 2.31 -16.47 -6.17
CA LEU A 249 2.22 -15.27 -6.99
C LEU A 249 2.25 -15.57 -8.49
N ASN A 250 2.87 -16.70 -8.89
CA ASN A 250 2.98 -17.13 -10.28
C ASN A 250 1.94 -18.19 -10.66
N GLU A 251 1.10 -18.62 -9.73
CA GLU A 251 0.05 -19.58 -9.97
C GLU A 251 -1.28 -18.88 -10.32
N PRO A 252 -2.10 -19.46 -11.19
CA PRO A 252 -3.46 -18.97 -11.39
C PRO A 252 -4.25 -19.02 -10.07
N LEU A 253 -5.04 -18.01 -9.80
CA LEU A 253 -6.01 -18.11 -8.70
C LEU A 253 -7.04 -19.20 -9.02
N PRO A 254 -7.33 -20.10 -8.08
CA PRO A 254 -8.27 -21.20 -8.32
C PRO A 254 -9.71 -20.70 -8.56
N TYR A 255 -10.03 -19.53 -8.02
CA TYR A 255 -11.28 -18.79 -8.19
C TYR A 255 -11.11 -17.37 -7.68
N TYR A 256 -11.92 -16.45 -8.16
CA TYR A 256 -11.94 -15.06 -7.70
C TYR A 256 -12.99 -14.87 -6.60
N LYS A 257 -12.65 -14.06 -5.59
CA LYS A 257 -13.51 -13.74 -4.44
C LYS A 257 -13.95 -12.27 -4.41
N TYR A 258 -13.52 -11.49 -5.38
CA TYR A 258 -13.93 -10.11 -5.44
C TYR A 258 -15.43 -9.97 -5.73
N GLU A 259 -16.04 -9.01 -5.12
CA GLU A 259 -17.45 -8.67 -5.25
C GLU A 259 -17.60 -7.19 -5.60
N LEU A 260 -18.58 -6.87 -6.44
CA LEU A 260 -18.99 -5.49 -6.66
C LEU A 260 -19.80 -5.01 -5.45
N VAL A 261 -19.43 -3.89 -4.86
CA VAL A 261 -20.20 -3.27 -3.79
C VAL A 261 -21.31 -2.45 -4.41
N GLU A 262 -22.55 -2.89 -4.23
CA GLU A 262 -23.73 -2.13 -4.65
C GLU A 262 -23.88 -0.91 -3.72
N THR A 263 -23.68 0.29 -4.26
CA THR A 263 -24.03 1.51 -3.57
C THR A 263 -25.50 1.78 -3.80
N ASN A 264 -26.31 1.79 -2.72
CA ASN A 264 -27.73 2.18 -2.75
C ASN A 264 -27.90 3.68 -3.02
N GLU A 265 -27.13 4.29 -3.90
CA GLU A 265 -27.43 5.59 -4.44
C GLU A 265 -28.55 5.40 -5.47
N LYS A 266 -29.80 5.59 -5.02
CA LYS A 266 -30.93 5.78 -5.92
C LYS A 266 -30.60 6.97 -6.82
N ILE A 267 -30.51 6.70 -8.11
CA ILE A 267 -30.47 7.68 -9.20
C ILE A 267 -31.66 8.63 -9.07
#